data_d7a8ab5f3023f8f101f20903c09a4b2c
#
_entry.id   d7a8ab5f3023f8f101f20903c09a4b2c
#
_cell.length_a   1.000
_cell.length_b   1.000
_cell.length_c   1.000
_cell.angle_alpha   90.00
_cell.angle_beta   90.00
_cell.angle_gamma   90.00
#
_symmetry.space_group_name_H-M   'P 1'
#
loop_
_entity.id
_entity.type
_entity.pdbx_description
1 polymer ?
#
loop_
_entity_poly.entity_id
_entity_poly.type
_entity_poly.pdbx_seq_one_letter_code
_entity_poly.pdbx_strand_id
1 'polypeptide(L)'
;LKNRNFDAYYCSTKDQALEQAIKLIPEGNSVSWGGSMTIKHMGLIEALYQGNYEIIDRDKGQTPQEKKELAQKAFFADTYLSSTNALSEDGQLVNIDGYGNRVAAMSFGPENVIIIVGVNKIVKSWEDGIRRARHTAAPLNVQRFPGKKTPCMTTGTCENCTSNDCICSYIVITRMCNIPKRIKVIIV
;
A
#
# COMPACT_ATOMS: atom_id res chain seq x y z
N LEU A 1 3.89 -7.70 -15.08
CA LEU A 1 3.75 -6.28 -14.73
C LEU A 1 3.85 -5.40 -15.98
N LYS A 2 4.94 -5.41 -16.73
CA LYS A 2 5.14 -4.52 -17.91
C LYS A 2 4.02 -4.66 -18.96
N ASN A 3 3.52 -5.85 -19.23
CA ASN A 3 2.39 -6.09 -20.15
C ASN A 3 1.06 -5.49 -19.65
N ARG A 4 1.03 -5.01 -18.41
CA ARG A 4 -0.10 -4.33 -17.77
C ARG A 4 0.17 -2.84 -17.52
N ASN A 5 1.14 -2.26 -18.25
CA ASN A 5 1.58 -0.87 -18.19
C ASN A 5 2.15 -0.42 -16.83
N PHE A 6 2.46 -1.35 -15.93
CA PHE A 6 3.24 -1.03 -14.74
C PHE A 6 4.72 -0.91 -15.10
N ASP A 7 5.40 0.04 -14.47
CA ASP A 7 6.85 -0.01 -14.46
C ASP A 7 7.33 -0.97 -13.37
N ALA A 8 8.36 -1.78 -13.62
CA ALA A 8 8.70 -2.90 -12.73
C ALA A 8 10.20 -3.01 -12.51
N TYR A 9 10.58 -3.12 -11.24
CA TYR A 9 11.95 -3.23 -10.76
C TYR A 9 12.07 -4.44 -9.84
N TYR A 10 13.19 -5.11 -9.89
CA TYR A 10 13.56 -6.16 -8.96
C TYR A 10 14.82 -5.73 -8.18
N CYS A 11 14.76 -5.88 -6.87
CA CYS A 11 15.86 -5.61 -5.96
C CYS A 11 16.12 -6.84 -5.09
N SER A 12 17.35 -7.28 -4.99
CA SER A 12 17.71 -8.47 -4.22
C SER A 12 17.79 -8.20 -2.71
N THR A 13 17.91 -6.93 -2.32
CA THR A 13 17.98 -6.52 -0.91
C THR A 13 17.05 -5.36 -0.61
N LYS A 14 16.74 -5.17 0.68
CA LYS A 14 15.95 -4.02 1.16
C LYS A 14 16.63 -2.69 0.88
N ASP A 15 17.96 -2.64 1.00
CA ASP A 15 18.73 -1.42 0.77
C ASP A 15 18.66 -0.99 -0.71
N GLN A 16 18.82 -1.94 -1.64
CA GLN A 16 18.61 -1.68 -3.05
C GLN A 16 17.19 -1.22 -3.37
N ALA A 17 16.17 -1.78 -2.69
CA ALA A 17 14.79 -1.37 -2.88
C ALA A 17 14.53 0.04 -2.31
N LEU A 18 15.19 0.41 -1.20
CA LEU A 18 15.16 1.76 -0.65
C LEU A 18 15.78 2.77 -1.61
N GLU A 19 16.99 2.50 -2.09
CA GLU A 19 17.66 3.35 -3.08
C GLU A 19 16.85 3.51 -4.36
N GLN A 20 16.29 2.41 -4.86
CA GLN A 20 15.42 2.44 -6.04
C GLN A 20 14.15 3.24 -5.79
N ALA A 21 13.53 3.14 -4.62
CA ALA A 21 12.33 3.92 -4.27
C ALA A 21 12.65 5.42 -4.24
N ILE A 22 13.72 5.82 -3.56
CA ILE A 22 14.18 7.23 -3.50
C ILE A 22 14.48 7.76 -4.91
N LYS A 23 15.18 6.99 -5.74
CA LYS A 23 15.50 7.38 -7.13
C LYS A 23 14.25 7.63 -8.00
N LEU A 24 13.12 7.01 -7.66
CA LEU A 24 11.85 7.15 -8.38
C LEU A 24 10.98 8.31 -7.87
N ILE A 25 11.40 9.00 -6.82
CA ILE A 25 10.72 10.17 -6.25
C ILE A 25 11.50 11.42 -6.64
N PRO A 26 10.98 12.28 -7.52
CA PRO A 26 11.66 13.53 -7.85
C PRO A 26 11.84 14.42 -6.61
N GLU A 27 12.98 15.08 -6.52
CA GLU A 27 13.25 16.07 -5.46
C GLU A 27 12.21 17.19 -5.48
N GLY A 28 11.87 17.67 -4.31
CA GLY A 28 10.86 18.73 -4.14
C GLY A 28 9.42 18.24 -4.23
N ASN A 29 9.17 16.97 -4.58
CA ASN A 29 7.81 16.43 -4.63
C ASN A 29 7.14 16.43 -3.27
N SER A 30 5.82 16.67 -3.29
CA SER A 30 4.96 16.30 -2.17
C SER A 30 4.77 14.78 -2.12
N VAL A 31 5.01 14.17 -0.95
CA VAL A 31 5.01 12.72 -0.78
C VAL A 31 4.07 12.31 0.35
N SER A 32 3.21 11.34 0.06
CA SER A 32 2.36 10.71 1.07
C SER A 32 2.39 9.18 0.96
N TRP A 33 1.86 8.49 1.96
CA TRP A 33 1.87 7.03 1.98
C TRP A 33 0.69 6.39 2.68
N GLY A 34 0.42 5.15 2.30
CA GLY A 34 -0.49 4.25 3.00
C GLY A 34 0.18 3.53 4.18
N GLY A 35 -0.64 3.09 5.13
CA GLY A 35 -0.14 2.31 6.28
C GLY A 35 0.47 0.97 5.84
N SER A 36 1.79 0.91 5.66
CA SER A 36 2.52 -0.28 5.19
C SER A 36 3.71 -0.61 6.08
N MET A 37 3.71 -1.82 6.65
CA MET A 37 4.88 -2.30 7.41
C MET A 37 6.09 -2.51 6.49
N THR A 38 5.89 -2.87 5.23
CA THR A 38 6.98 -3.03 4.25
C THR A 38 7.78 -1.74 4.10
N ILE A 39 7.08 -0.61 3.88
CA ILE A 39 7.70 0.71 3.74
C ILE A 39 8.41 1.12 5.03
N LYS A 40 7.76 0.92 6.19
CA LYS A 40 8.33 1.26 7.49
C LYS A 40 9.59 0.44 7.81
N HIS A 41 9.54 -0.88 7.64
CA HIS A 41 10.69 -1.76 7.93
C HIS A 41 11.87 -1.56 6.98
N MET A 42 11.66 -0.89 5.87
CA MET A 42 12.68 -0.57 4.88
C MET A 42 13.42 0.75 5.20
N GLY A 43 12.95 1.52 6.18
CA GLY A 43 13.50 2.83 6.51
C GLY A 43 13.15 3.94 5.50
N LEU A 44 12.17 3.70 4.61
CA LEU A 44 11.83 4.66 3.56
C LEU A 44 11.22 5.94 4.13
N ILE A 45 10.41 5.85 5.18
CA ILE A 45 9.78 7.01 5.81
C ILE A 45 10.86 7.91 6.43
N GLU A 46 11.82 7.33 7.12
CA GLU A 46 12.96 8.01 7.73
C GLU A 46 13.80 8.72 6.66
N ALA A 47 14.08 8.04 5.56
CA ALA A 47 14.84 8.62 4.45
C ALA A 47 14.11 9.80 3.79
N LEU A 48 12.78 9.75 3.68
CA LEU A 48 11.98 10.86 3.16
C LEU A 48 12.05 12.09 4.06
N TYR A 49 12.00 11.91 5.38
CA TYR A 49 12.14 13.01 6.33
C TYR A 49 13.52 13.67 6.32
N GLN A 50 14.55 12.95 5.88
CA GLN A 50 15.92 13.45 5.73
C GLN A 50 16.17 14.08 4.36
N GLY A 51 15.31 13.78 3.37
CA GLY A 51 15.42 14.28 2.01
C GLY A 51 14.73 15.64 1.81
N ASN A 52 14.81 16.14 0.58
CA ASN A 52 14.16 17.40 0.18
C ASN A 52 12.76 17.09 -0.41
N TYR A 53 11.77 16.84 0.47
CA TYR A 53 10.40 16.50 0.09
C TYR A 53 9.37 17.26 0.95
N GLU A 54 8.22 17.59 0.38
CA GLU A 54 7.07 18.07 1.13
C GLU A 54 6.29 16.85 1.69
N ILE A 55 6.35 16.62 2.99
CA ILE A 55 5.79 15.43 3.63
C ILE A 55 4.33 15.63 4.04
N ILE A 56 3.44 14.80 3.49
CA ILE A 56 2.03 14.71 3.88
C ILE A 56 1.84 13.41 4.68
N ASP A 57 2.11 13.48 5.99
CA ASP A 57 2.03 12.32 6.90
C ASP A 57 0.73 12.34 7.70
N ARG A 58 -0.21 11.45 7.35
CA ARG A 58 -1.47 11.28 8.06
C ARG A 58 -1.29 10.96 9.55
N ASP A 59 -0.23 10.26 9.92
CA ASP A 59 -0.03 9.80 11.29
C ASP A 59 0.44 10.95 12.21
N LYS A 60 0.77 12.12 11.66
CA LYS A 60 1.03 13.38 12.40
C LYS A 60 -0.23 14.11 12.86
N GLY A 61 -1.40 13.80 12.31
CA GLY A 61 -2.66 14.37 12.78
C GLY A 61 -2.94 14.01 14.24
N GLN A 62 -3.33 15.00 15.04
CA GLN A 62 -3.60 14.83 16.47
C GLN A 62 -5.02 14.30 16.72
N THR A 63 -5.95 14.67 15.86
CA THR A 63 -7.36 14.30 15.94
C THR A 63 -7.77 13.36 14.81
N PRO A 64 -8.87 12.59 14.96
CA PRO A 64 -9.43 11.81 13.86
C PRO A 64 -9.76 12.66 12.62
N GLN A 65 -10.22 13.90 12.84
CA GLN A 65 -10.55 14.83 11.75
C GLN A 65 -9.30 15.24 10.98
N GLU A 66 -8.23 15.66 11.68
CA GLU A 66 -6.95 16.02 11.05
C GLU A 66 -6.34 14.83 10.26
N LYS A 67 -6.41 13.62 10.83
CA LYS A 67 -5.97 12.41 10.12
C LYS A 67 -6.75 12.18 8.83
N LYS A 68 -8.05 12.43 8.85
CA LYS A 68 -8.91 12.35 7.68
C LYS A 68 -8.51 13.39 6.62
N GLU A 69 -8.31 14.64 7.03
CA GLU A 69 -7.90 15.74 6.14
C GLU A 69 -6.55 15.48 5.50
N LEU A 70 -5.57 15.01 6.27
CA LEU A 70 -4.26 14.61 5.75
C LEU A 70 -4.36 13.42 4.78
N ALA A 71 -5.24 12.44 5.07
CA ALA A 71 -5.50 11.35 4.15
C ALA A 71 -6.19 11.81 2.85
N GLN A 72 -7.00 12.86 2.90
CA GLN A 72 -7.58 13.50 1.71
C GLN A 72 -6.53 14.31 0.93
N LYS A 73 -5.67 15.07 1.62
CA LYS A 73 -4.55 15.77 0.98
C LYS A 73 -3.61 14.83 0.22
N ALA A 74 -3.47 13.59 0.67
CA ALA A 74 -2.67 12.58 0.00
C ALA A 74 -3.10 12.29 -1.46
N PHE A 75 -4.35 12.60 -1.83
CA PHE A 75 -4.83 12.48 -3.21
C PHE A 75 -4.22 13.51 -4.15
N PHE A 76 -3.73 14.61 -3.61
CA PHE A 76 -3.12 15.71 -4.36
C PHE A 76 -1.60 15.73 -4.25
N ALA A 77 -1.02 14.74 -3.57
CA ALA A 77 0.43 14.57 -3.52
C ALA A 77 0.98 14.21 -4.91
N ASP A 78 2.19 14.63 -5.21
CA ASP A 78 2.86 14.24 -6.47
C ASP A 78 3.20 12.76 -6.46
N THR A 79 3.66 12.24 -5.31
CA THR A 79 4.06 10.83 -5.14
C THR A 79 3.31 10.17 -3.99
N TYR A 80 2.78 8.98 -4.25
CA TYR A 80 2.15 8.13 -3.23
C TYR A 80 2.86 6.79 -3.10
N LEU A 81 3.24 6.46 -1.86
CA LEU A 81 3.93 5.22 -1.56
C LEU A 81 2.97 4.22 -0.89
N SER A 82 3.03 2.99 -1.33
CA SER A 82 2.22 1.92 -0.76
C SER A 82 2.90 0.56 -0.89
N SER A 83 2.24 -0.44 -0.36
CA SER A 83 2.46 -1.84 -0.70
C SER A 83 1.14 -2.44 -1.18
N THR A 84 1.19 -3.67 -1.69
CA THR A 84 0.01 -4.46 -2.02
C THR A 84 -0.17 -5.61 -1.04
N ASN A 85 -1.40 -6.11 -0.89
CA ASN A 85 -1.67 -7.30 -0.07
C ASN A 85 -1.28 -8.59 -0.80
N ALA A 86 -1.36 -8.59 -2.14
CA ALA A 86 -0.80 -9.65 -2.98
C ALA A 86 -0.49 -9.10 -4.38
N LEU A 87 0.44 -9.77 -5.06
CA LEU A 87 0.80 -9.57 -6.46
C LEU A 87 0.69 -10.93 -7.15
N SER A 88 -0.15 -11.05 -8.18
CA SER A 88 -0.23 -12.28 -8.96
C SER A 88 0.96 -12.42 -9.93
N GLU A 89 1.33 -13.65 -10.27
CA GLU A 89 2.42 -13.93 -11.23
C GLU A 89 2.17 -13.27 -12.59
N ASP A 90 0.91 -13.18 -13.01
CA ASP A 90 0.51 -12.47 -14.22
C ASP A 90 0.45 -10.93 -14.06
N GLY A 91 0.78 -10.39 -12.87
CA GLY A 91 1.03 -8.97 -12.62
C GLY A 91 -0.17 -8.15 -12.20
N GLN A 92 -1.17 -8.73 -11.54
CA GLN A 92 -2.30 -8.00 -10.96
C GLN A 92 -2.04 -7.70 -9.48
N LEU A 93 -2.39 -6.48 -9.03
CA LEU A 93 -2.27 -6.08 -7.63
C LEU A 93 -3.60 -6.31 -6.92
N VAL A 94 -3.58 -7.02 -5.80
CA VAL A 94 -4.78 -7.27 -4.98
C VAL A 94 -4.64 -6.55 -3.65
N ASN A 95 -5.63 -5.74 -3.31
CA ASN A 95 -5.64 -4.91 -2.13
C ASN A 95 -6.94 -5.04 -1.36
N ILE A 96 -6.85 -5.14 -0.03
CA ILE A 96 -7.96 -4.99 0.93
C ILE A 96 -7.76 -3.70 1.70
N ASP A 97 -8.83 -2.91 1.88
CA ASP A 97 -8.80 -1.65 2.60
C ASP A 97 -10.06 -1.45 3.46
N GLY A 98 -9.92 -0.77 4.60
CA GLY A 98 -11.04 -0.48 5.50
C GLY A 98 -11.83 0.75 5.05
N TYR A 99 -11.17 1.88 4.88
CA TYR A 99 -11.81 3.15 4.51
C TYR A 99 -11.74 3.47 3.02
N GLY A 100 -10.99 2.70 2.25
CA GLY A 100 -10.81 2.91 0.82
C GLY A 100 -9.80 3.99 0.45
N ASN A 101 -9.27 4.76 1.40
CA ASN A 101 -8.38 5.88 1.14
C ASN A 101 -7.08 5.45 0.44
N ARG A 102 -6.46 4.35 0.85
CA ARG A 102 -5.23 3.84 0.22
C ARG A 102 -5.48 3.37 -1.21
N VAL A 103 -6.50 2.54 -1.40
CA VAL A 103 -6.82 2.01 -2.74
C VAL A 103 -7.32 3.11 -3.67
N ALA A 104 -8.02 4.12 -3.17
CA ALA A 104 -8.44 5.27 -3.95
C ALA A 104 -7.22 6.11 -4.42
N ALA A 105 -6.25 6.40 -3.54
CA ALA A 105 -5.01 7.09 -3.91
C ALA A 105 -4.21 6.30 -4.95
N MET A 106 -4.15 4.97 -4.82
CA MET A 106 -3.50 4.11 -5.81
C MET A 106 -4.24 4.08 -7.15
N SER A 107 -5.57 4.10 -7.14
CA SER A 107 -6.41 3.99 -8.35
C SER A 107 -6.52 5.32 -9.08
N PHE A 108 -6.80 6.40 -8.34
CA PHE A 108 -7.00 7.73 -8.88
C PHE A 108 -6.55 8.78 -7.84
N GLY A 109 -5.50 9.48 -8.13
CA GLY A 109 -4.85 10.45 -7.22
C GLY A 109 -3.47 10.78 -7.75
N PRO A 110 -2.40 10.65 -6.96
CA PRO A 110 -1.05 11.02 -7.34
C PRO A 110 -0.60 10.48 -8.70
N GLU A 111 0.13 11.30 -9.44
CA GLU A 111 0.65 10.92 -10.76
C GLU A 111 1.80 9.90 -10.68
N ASN A 112 2.49 9.86 -9.55
CA ASN A 112 3.54 8.91 -9.27
C ASN A 112 3.13 7.98 -8.11
N VAL A 113 2.90 6.71 -8.39
CA VAL A 113 2.54 5.71 -7.37
C VAL A 113 3.64 4.64 -7.32
N ILE A 114 4.26 4.47 -6.16
CA ILE A 114 5.33 3.47 -5.96
C ILE A 114 4.83 2.39 -5.00
N ILE A 115 4.78 1.16 -5.49
CA ILE A 115 4.35 -0.01 -4.75
C ILE A 115 5.56 -0.89 -4.45
N ILE A 116 5.86 -1.05 -3.16
CA ILE A 116 6.95 -1.94 -2.73
C ILE A 116 6.33 -3.24 -2.23
N VAL A 117 6.75 -4.36 -2.80
CA VAL A 117 6.17 -5.67 -2.54
C VAL A 117 7.25 -6.70 -2.27
N GLY A 118 7.21 -7.33 -1.09
CA GLY A 118 8.07 -8.46 -0.79
C GLY A 118 7.68 -9.70 -1.61
N VAL A 119 8.65 -10.51 -2.03
CA VAL A 119 8.44 -11.76 -2.79
C VAL A 119 7.44 -12.70 -2.10
N ASN A 120 7.35 -12.64 -0.77
CA ASN A 120 6.40 -13.41 0.03
C ASN A 120 4.93 -13.05 -0.21
N LYS A 121 4.65 -12.04 -1.02
CA LYS A 121 3.30 -11.61 -1.40
C LYS A 121 2.94 -12.01 -2.84
N ILE A 122 3.86 -12.63 -3.55
CA ILE A 122 3.60 -13.15 -4.89
C ILE A 122 2.75 -14.42 -4.78
N VAL A 123 1.72 -14.49 -5.59
CA VAL A 123 0.75 -15.60 -5.65
C VAL A 123 0.46 -15.97 -7.10
N LYS A 124 -0.05 -17.17 -7.31
CA LYS A 124 -0.25 -17.72 -8.66
C LYS A 124 -1.28 -16.92 -9.47
N SER A 125 -2.41 -16.56 -8.86
CA SER A 125 -3.50 -15.84 -9.52
C SER A 125 -4.06 -14.72 -8.65
N TRP A 126 -4.91 -13.86 -9.21
CA TRP A 126 -5.58 -12.81 -8.44
C TRP A 126 -6.60 -13.39 -7.44
N GLU A 127 -7.21 -14.56 -7.72
CA GLU A 127 -8.08 -15.28 -6.80
C GLU A 127 -7.30 -15.73 -5.56
N ASP A 128 -6.10 -16.29 -5.75
CA ASP A 128 -5.18 -16.60 -4.66
C ASP A 128 -4.75 -15.32 -3.92
N GLY A 129 -4.65 -14.21 -4.66
CA GLY A 129 -4.42 -12.88 -4.10
C GLY A 129 -5.52 -12.43 -3.15
N ILE A 130 -6.79 -12.63 -3.50
CA ILE A 130 -7.93 -12.36 -2.61
C ILE A 130 -7.84 -13.27 -1.39
N ARG A 131 -7.57 -14.56 -1.58
CA ARG A 131 -7.42 -15.53 -0.49
C ARG A 131 -6.31 -15.09 0.48
N ARG A 132 -5.13 -14.77 -0.05
CA ARG A 132 -4.01 -14.26 0.75
C ARG A 132 -4.37 -12.96 1.47
N ALA A 133 -4.99 -12.00 0.78
CA ALA A 133 -5.38 -10.72 1.36
C ALA A 133 -6.36 -10.90 2.54
N ARG A 134 -7.34 -11.81 2.40
CA ARG A 134 -8.36 -12.07 3.43
C ARG A 134 -7.86 -12.93 4.58
N HIS A 135 -7.16 -14.03 4.27
CA HIS A 135 -6.82 -15.04 5.29
C HIS A 135 -5.42 -14.86 5.89
N THR A 136 -4.58 -14.01 5.31
CA THR A 136 -3.24 -13.73 5.83
C THR A 136 -3.07 -12.24 6.16
N ALA A 137 -3.23 -11.38 5.16
CA ALA A 137 -2.86 -9.97 5.34
C ALA A 137 -3.82 -9.22 6.28
N ALA A 138 -5.13 -9.42 6.15
CA ALA A 138 -6.12 -8.73 6.99
C ALA A 138 -6.08 -9.19 8.46
N PRO A 139 -6.03 -10.49 8.80
CA PRO A 139 -5.87 -10.95 10.18
C PRO A 139 -4.57 -10.44 10.84
N LEU A 140 -3.47 -10.41 10.11
CA LEU A 140 -2.22 -9.84 10.61
C LEU A 140 -2.32 -8.31 10.79
N ASN A 141 -2.99 -7.62 9.87
CA ASN A 141 -3.11 -6.17 9.95
C ASN A 141 -4.03 -5.70 11.08
N VAL A 142 -5.11 -6.43 11.37
CA VAL A 142 -6.05 -6.04 12.43
C VAL A 142 -5.41 -6.05 13.81
N GLN A 143 -4.39 -6.90 14.05
CA GLN A 143 -3.62 -6.94 15.30
C GLN A 143 -2.93 -5.60 15.64
N ARG A 144 -2.76 -4.73 14.67
CA ARG A 144 -2.19 -3.38 14.87
C ARG A 144 -3.18 -2.38 15.46
N PHE A 145 -4.43 -2.76 15.61
CA PHE A 145 -5.51 -1.89 16.08
C PHE A 145 -6.13 -2.46 17.38
N PRO A 146 -5.44 -2.30 18.52
CA PRO A 146 -5.96 -2.78 19.80
C PRO A 146 -7.34 -2.17 20.06
N GLY A 147 -8.30 -2.99 20.48
CA GLY A 147 -9.69 -2.60 20.72
C GLY A 147 -10.65 -2.91 19.57
N LYS A 148 -10.18 -3.29 18.39
CA LYS A 148 -11.04 -3.83 17.33
C LYS A 148 -11.62 -5.19 17.71
N LYS A 149 -12.95 -5.35 17.56
CA LYS A 149 -13.67 -6.58 17.90
C LYS A 149 -14.11 -7.32 16.63
N THR A 150 -13.16 -7.81 15.87
CA THR A 150 -13.43 -8.63 14.68
C THR A 150 -13.17 -10.10 14.99
N PRO A 151 -13.89 -11.07 14.36
CA PRO A 151 -13.60 -12.50 14.56
C PRO A 151 -12.15 -12.86 14.31
N CYS A 152 -11.54 -12.32 13.23
CA CYS A 152 -10.15 -12.62 12.89
C CYS A 152 -9.12 -12.08 13.90
N MET A 153 -9.48 -11.15 14.76
CA MET A 153 -8.65 -10.73 15.89
C MET A 153 -8.44 -11.89 16.89
N THR A 154 -9.46 -12.72 17.05
CA THR A 154 -9.46 -13.86 17.99
C THR A 154 -9.02 -15.15 17.30
N THR A 155 -9.57 -15.44 16.12
CA THR A 155 -9.34 -16.72 15.42
C THR A 155 -8.09 -16.75 14.58
N GLY A 156 -7.54 -15.57 14.24
CA GLY A 156 -6.40 -15.43 13.32
C GLY A 156 -6.73 -15.69 11.84
N THR A 157 -7.99 -15.97 11.51
CA THR A 157 -8.44 -16.24 10.14
C THR A 157 -9.67 -15.41 9.75
N CYS A 158 -9.93 -15.26 8.45
CA CYS A 158 -11.06 -14.49 7.96
C CYS A 158 -12.37 -15.30 8.05
N GLU A 159 -13.32 -14.79 8.82
CA GLU A 159 -14.66 -15.35 9.00
C GLU A 159 -15.71 -14.70 8.08
N ASN A 160 -15.30 -13.93 7.06
CA ASN A 160 -16.20 -13.17 6.18
C ASN A 160 -17.20 -12.28 6.95
N CYS A 161 -16.74 -11.64 8.01
CA CYS A 161 -17.58 -10.88 8.93
C CYS A 161 -18.11 -9.56 8.33
N THR A 162 -19.22 -9.12 8.87
CA THR A 162 -19.82 -7.78 8.64
C THR A 162 -19.72 -6.90 9.89
N SER A 163 -18.73 -7.14 10.75
CA SER A 163 -18.50 -6.38 11.97
C SER A 163 -18.29 -4.89 11.66
N ASN A 164 -18.85 -4.01 12.49
CA ASN A 164 -18.60 -2.56 12.41
C ASN A 164 -17.12 -2.20 12.57
N ASP A 165 -16.33 -3.08 13.15
CA ASP A 165 -14.88 -2.94 13.31
C ASP A 165 -14.07 -3.51 12.12
N CYS A 166 -14.76 -4.02 11.09
CA CYS A 166 -14.13 -4.64 9.92
C CYS A 166 -13.16 -3.66 9.23
N ILE A 167 -11.98 -4.17 8.88
CA ILE A 167 -10.95 -3.41 8.13
C ILE A 167 -10.85 -3.86 6.67
N CYS A 168 -11.86 -4.59 6.17
CA CYS A 168 -11.86 -5.27 4.87
C CYS A 168 -13.07 -4.86 4.02
N SER A 169 -13.48 -3.58 4.08
CA SER A 169 -14.68 -3.08 3.40
C SER A 169 -14.52 -3.00 1.88
N TYR A 170 -13.28 -2.84 1.42
CA TYR A 170 -12.96 -2.71 -0.01
C TYR A 170 -11.98 -3.78 -0.43
N ILE A 171 -12.31 -4.50 -1.50
CA ILE A 171 -11.40 -5.40 -2.19
C ILE A 171 -11.21 -4.86 -3.60
N VAL A 172 -9.99 -4.46 -3.93
CA VAL A 172 -9.65 -3.82 -5.20
C VAL A 172 -8.58 -4.63 -5.91
N ILE A 173 -8.87 -5.00 -7.16
CA ILE A 173 -7.92 -5.64 -8.05
C ILE A 173 -7.50 -4.61 -9.09
N THR A 174 -6.25 -4.19 -9.05
CA THR A 174 -5.68 -3.35 -10.10
C THR A 174 -5.15 -4.27 -11.20
N ARG A 175 -5.99 -4.48 -12.20
CA ARG A 175 -5.70 -5.40 -13.30
C ARG A 175 -4.62 -4.85 -14.24
N MET A 176 -4.60 -3.52 -14.42
CA MET A 176 -3.78 -2.84 -15.40
C MET A 176 -3.66 -1.36 -15.03
N CYS A 177 -2.58 -0.71 -15.38
CA CYS A 177 -2.42 0.73 -15.26
C CYS A 177 -2.80 1.40 -16.60
N ASN A 178 -3.87 2.18 -16.62
CA ASN A 178 -4.31 2.84 -17.85
C ASN A 178 -3.35 3.94 -18.31
N ILE A 179 -2.76 4.67 -17.36
CA ILE A 179 -1.69 5.65 -17.60
C ILE A 179 -0.36 4.91 -17.53
N PRO A 180 0.36 4.72 -18.65
CA PRO A 180 1.60 3.94 -18.65
C PRO A 180 2.62 4.46 -17.64
N LYS A 181 3.20 3.55 -16.85
CA LYS A 181 4.24 3.83 -15.85
C LYS A 181 3.83 4.73 -14.67
N ARG A 182 2.56 5.14 -14.56
CA ARG A 182 2.09 5.87 -13.39
C ARG A 182 2.33 5.03 -12.12
N ILE A 183 2.05 3.74 -12.18
CA ILE A 183 2.31 2.82 -11.06
C ILE A 183 3.62 2.07 -11.32
N LYS A 184 4.56 2.23 -10.39
CA LYS A 184 5.86 1.58 -10.36
C LYS A 184 5.86 0.53 -9.27
N VAL A 185 6.29 -0.69 -9.59
CA VAL A 185 6.30 -1.82 -8.66
C VAL A 185 7.74 -2.26 -8.42
N ILE A 186 8.19 -2.16 -7.18
CA ILE A 186 9.49 -2.64 -6.72
C ILE A 186 9.26 -3.97 -6.00
N ILE A 187 9.81 -5.05 -6.52
CA ILE A 187 9.79 -6.38 -5.92
C ILE A 187 11.11 -6.57 -5.14
N VAL A 188 11.01 -7.01 -3.86
CA VAL A 188 12.17 -7.20 -2.97
C VAL A 188 12.03 -8.46 -2.12
#